data_6aa27c0b9d0250da324646e43cad3495
#
_entry.id   6aa27c0b9d0250da324646e43cad3495
#
_cell.length_a   1.000
_cell.length_b   1.000
_cell.length_c   1.000
_cell.angle_alpha   90.00
_cell.angle_beta   90.00
_cell.angle_gamma   90.00
#
_symmetry.space_group_name_H-M   'P 1'
#
loop_
_entity.id
_entity.type
_entity.pdbx_description
1 polymer ?
#
loop_
_entity_poly.entity_id
_entity_poly.type
_entity_poly.pdbx_seq_one_letter_code
_entity_poly.pdbx_strand_id
1 'polypeptide(L)'
;MRFLTICFSKFLQGPYTLKDHEELSRNTIKALCNADISEGIFVSGKDVSLPETTIRNPRRPLRNLGGKRVSQRPILAFFAGHMHGPVRPKLLKYWRDKDESIRIYGPLPHRVSKVMSYPEHMKSSKYCLCPMGYEVNSPRIVEAIYYECVPVIIADNFALPFSEVLNWTAFSVVVYEKDIPRLKEILLSIPLRRYQAMQNNVKMLQKHFIWNSTPTRYDLFHMILHSIWFSRLNQIQVSQIS
;
A
#
# COMPACT_ATOMS: atom_id res chain seq x y z
N MET A 1 17.47 -26.61 -4.89
CA MET A 1 16.05 -26.23 -4.67
C MET A 1 16.08 -24.97 -3.83
N ARG A 2 15.66 -23.81 -4.37
CA ARG A 2 15.72 -22.55 -3.62
C ARG A 2 14.39 -22.35 -2.93
N PHE A 3 14.41 -22.16 -1.61
CA PHE A 3 13.23 -22.01 -0.79
C PHE A 3 12.60 -20.61 -0.97
N LEU A 4 11.29 -20.56 -0.97
CA LEU A 4 10.50 -19.34 -0.96
C LEU A 4 10.00 -19.09 0.47
N THR A 5 10.33 -17.95 1.03
CA THR A 5 9.74 -17.51 2.30
C THR A 5 8.67 -16.45 2.00
N ILE A 6 7.41 -16.79 2.23
CA ILE A 6 6.28 -15.83 2.11
C ILE A 6 5.96 -15.32 3.51
N CYS A 7 6.05 -14.02 3.69
CA CYS A 7 5.68 -13.37 4.96
C CYS A 7 4.21 -12.94 4.90
N PHE A 8 3.38 -13.56 5.75
CA PHE A 8 2.07 -13.02 6.10
C PHE A 8 2.26 -12.13 7.33
N SER A 9 1.79 -10.88 7.26
CA SER A 9 2.01 -9.84 8.26
C SER A 9 1.63 -10.26 9.68
N LYS A 10 2.37 -9.77 10.64
CA LYS A 10 2.15 -9.65 12.10
C LYS A 10 2.63 -10.75 13.03
N PHE A 11 2.88 -12.00 12.64
CA PHE A 11 3.23 -13.04 13.61
C PHE A 11 4.45 -13.90 13.27
N LEU A 12 5.11 -13.66 12.16
CA LEU A 12 6.34 -14.39 11.83
C LEU A 12 7.54 -13.45 11.91
N GLN A 13 8.37 -13.67 12.90
CA GLN A 13 9.72 -13.11 13.01
C GLN A 13 10.65 -13.55 11.84
N GLY A 14 10.06 -14.15 10.80
CA GLY A 14 10.75 -14.79 9.69
C GLY A 14 11.76 -13.92 8.93
N PRO A 15 11.46 -12.63 8.59
CA PRO A 15 12.45 -11.80 7.90
C PRO A 15 13.65 -11.45 8.76
N TYR A 16 13.45 -11.26 10.06
CA TYR A 16 14.52 -10.92 11.01
C TYR A 16 15.38 -12.14 11.36
N THR A 17 14.79 -13.34 11.44
CA THR A 17 15.53 -14.59 11.63
C THR A 17 16.38 -14.96 10.41
N LEU A 18 15.99 -14.55 9.20
CA LEU A 18 16.80 -14.74 7.99
C LEU A 18 18.05 -13.83 7.94
N LYS A 19 18.08 -12.74 8.71
CA LYS A 19 19.30 -11.92 8.86
C LYS A 19 20.46 -12.73 9.47
N ASP A 20 20.14 -13.67 10.36
CA ASP A 20 21.11 -14.52 11.04
C ASP A 20 21.57 -15.73 10.20
N HIS A 21 20.93 -15.94 9.03
CA HIS A 21 21.24 -17.03 8.11
C HIS A 21 21.67 -16.50 6.74
N GLU A 22 22.91 -16.06 6.65
CA GLU A 22 23.47 -15.43 5.44
C GLU A 22 23.30 -16.30 4.18
N GLU A 23 23.55 -17.59 4.29
CA GLU A 23 23.41 -18.54 3.17
C GLU A 23 21.96 -18.63 2.68
N LEU A 24 20.98 -18.73 3.59
CA LEU A 24 19.56 -18.71 3.23
C LEU A 24 19.18 -17.37 2.61
N SER A 25 19.58 -16.27 3.22
CA SER A 25 19.32 -14.94 2.70
C SER A 25 19.88 -14.73 1.29
N ARG A 26 21.07 -15.27 1.02
CA ARG A 26 21.74 -15.20 -0.29
C ARG A 26 21.07 -16.10 -1.34
N ASN A 27 20.62 -17.29 -0.96
CA ASN A 27 20.14 -18.33 -1.88
C ASN A 27 18.62 -18.37 -2.07
N THR A 28 17.83 -17.48 -1.40
CA THR A 28 16.38 -17.44 -1.52
C THR A 28 15.90 -16.12 -2.09
N ILE A 29 14.71 -16.13 -2.69
CA ILE A 29 13.92 -14.94 -2.99
C ILE A 29 12.98 -14.72 -1.82
N LYS A 30 13.12 -13.59 -1.14
CA LYS A 30 12.20 -13.20 -0.06
C LYS A 30 11.00 -12.46 -0.66
N ALA A 31 9.80 -12.85 -0.26
CA ALA A 31 8.57 -12.16 -0.62
C ALA A 31 8.03 -11.48 0.65
N LEU A 32 8.17 -10.17 0.74
CA LEU A 32 8.01 -9.39 1.96
C LEU A 32 6.92 -8.33 1.83
N CYS A 33 6.05 -8.22 2.84
CA CYS A 33 5.16 -7.08 2.97
C CYS A 33 5.92 -5.83 3.46
N ASN A 34 6.87 -5.99 4.40
CA ASN A 34 7.76 -4.91 4.84
C ASN A 34 9.00 -4.83 3.94
N ALA A 35 8.85 -4.26 2.76
CA ALA A 35 9.92 -4.09 1.79
C ALA A 35 10.66 -2.76 1.98
N ASP A 36 11.29 -2.57 3.16
CA ASP A 36 12.11 -1.41 3.47
C ASP A 36 13.53 -1.61 2.94
N ILE A 37 13.93 -0.73 2.00
CA ILE A 37 15.27 -0.79 1.39
C ILE A 37 16.36 -0.24 2.31
N SER A 38 16.03 0.51 3.36
CA SER A 38 16.99 1.07 4.31
C SER A 38 17.41 0.09 5.39
N GLU A 39 16.61 -0.93 5.69
CA GLU A 39 16.90 -1.92 6.76
C GLU A 39 17.86 -3.02 6.32
N GLY A 40 18.19 -3.12 5.03
CA GLY A 40 19.08 -4.16 4.48
C GLY A 40 18.48 -5.57 4.47
N ILE A 41 17.18 -5.70 4.78
CA ILE A 41 16.44 -6.98 4.73
C ILE A 41 15.92 -7.25 3.33
N PHE A 42 15.38 -6.21 2.69
CA PHE A 42 14.88 -6.26 1.31
C PHE A 42 15.99 -5.88 0.32
N VAL A 43 16.20 -6.71 -0.69
CA VAL A 43 17.18 -6.48 -1.75
C VAL A 43 16.46 -6.25 -3.06
N SER A 44 16.52 -5.02 -3.58
CA SER A 44 15.92 -4.65 -4.87
C SER A 44 16.49 -5.51 -6.01
N GLY A 45 15.62 -5.90 -6.95
CA GLY A 45 15.99 -6.76 -8.08
C GLY A 45 16.09 -8.25 -7.75
N LYS A 46 16.12 -8.60 -6.47
CA LYS A 46 16.17 -9.99 -5.97
C LYS A 46 14.90 -10.38 -5.23
N ASP A 47 14.51 -9.56 -4.26
CA ASP A 47 13.36 -9.85 -3.39
C ASP A 47 12.08 -9.23 -3.97
N VAL A 48 10.93 -9.71 -3.54
CA VAL A 48 9.61 -9.30 -4.02
C VAL A 48 8.86 -8.55 -2.94
N SER A 49 8.37 -7.36 -3.27
CA SER A 49 7.48 -6.58 -2.40
C SER A 49 6.04 -7.00 -2.61
N LEU A 50 5.36 -7.34 -1.51
CA LEU A 50 3.96 -7.77 -1.50
C LEU A 50 3.07 -6.73 -0.80
N PRO A 51 1.80 -6.58 -1.27
CA PRO A 51 0.84 -5.74 -0.57
C PRO A 51 0.32 -6.43 0.69
N GLU A 52 0.19 -5.67 1.78
CA GLU A 52 -0.53 -6.11 2.97
C GLU A 52 -2.03 -5.94 2.74
N THR A 53 -2.83 -6.98 2.98
CA THR A 53 -4.28 -6.92 2.86
C THR A 53 -4.97 -7.21 4.19
N THR A 54 -5.99 -6.41 4.51
CA THR A 54 -6.93 -6.64 5.62
C THR A 54 -8.28 -7.16 5.14
N ILE A 55 -8.44 -7.39 3.84
CA ILE A 55 -9.67 -7.92 3.26
C ILE A 55 -9.81 -9.39 3.69
N ARG A 56 -10.67 -9.62 4.69
CA ARG A 56 -10.72 -10.87 5.46
C ARG A 56 -11.73 -11.89 4.97
N ASN A 57 -12.47 -11.60 3.91
CA ASN A 57 -13.49 -12.52 3.43
C ASN A 57 -13.21 -12.98 1.99
N PRO A 58 -12.34 -13.98 1.81
CA PRO A 58 -12.01 -14.50 0.49
C PRO A 58 -13.19 -15.17 -0.22
N ARG A 59 -14.25 -15.57 0.51
CA ARG A 59 -15.49 -16.12 -0.10
C ARG A 59 -16.37 -15.02 -0.71
N ARG A 60 -16.23 -13.76 -0.26
CA ARG A 60 -16.97 -12.60 -0.79
C ARG A 60 -16.01 -11.40 -0.94
N PRO A 61 -14.96 -11.54 -1.77
CA PRO A 61 -13.90 -10.53 -1.87
C PRO A 61 -14.40 -9.21 -2.44
N LEU A 62 -15.51 -9.22 -3.18
CA LEU A 62 -16.09 -8.03 -3.81
C LEU A 62 -17.17 -7.34 -2.94
N ARG A 63 -17.40 -7.83 -1.71
CA ARG A 63 -18.40 -7.22 -0.82
C ARG A 63 -17.97 -5.80 -0.46
N ASN A 64 -18.80 -4.81 -0.80
CA ASN A 64 -18.55 -3.37 -0.61
C ASN A 64 -17.41 -2.80 -1.48
N LEU A 65 -16.98 -3.52 -2.52
CA LEU A 65 -16.00 -3.02 -3.48
C LEU A 65 -16.50 -1.73 -4.16
N GLY A 66 -15.57 -0.84 -4.46
CA GLY A 66 -15.83 0.39 -5.16
C GLY A 66 -16.14 1.58 -4.25
N GLY A 67 -16.18 2.75 -4.84
CA GLY A 67 -16.35 4.02 -4.17
C GLY A 67 -17.32 4.96 -4.88
N LYS A 68 -17.43 6.19 -4.39
CA LYS A 68 -18.26 7.21 -4.98
C LYS A 68 -17.61 7.80 -6.24
N ARG A 69 -18.43 8.35 -7.15
CA ARG A 69 -17.96 9.09 -8.32
C ARG A 69 -17.13 10.31 -7.88
N VAL A 70 -16.25 10.79 -8.74
CA VAL A 70 -15.37 11.95 -8.50
C VAL A 70 -16.11 13.15 -7.92
N SER A 71 -17.28 13.49 -8.51
CA SER A 71 -18.11 14.64 -8.05
C SER A 71 -18.74 14.45 -6.67
N GLN A 72 -18.79 13.23 -6.16
CA GLN A 72 -19.39 12.86 -4.88
C GLN A 72 -18.34 12.61 -3.78
N ARG A 73 -17.09 13.04 -3.98
CA ARG A 73 -16.00 12.94 -3.03
C ARG A 73 -15.64 14.32 -2.44
N PRO A 74 -16.39 14.79 -1.44
CA PRO A 74 -16.17 16.12 -0.86
C PRO A 74 -14.92 16.21 0.01
N ILE A 75 -14.40 15.09 0.52
CA ILE A 75 -13.22 15.06 1.39
C ILE A 75 -11.98 15.03 0.50
N LEU A 76 -11.06 15.98 0.71
CA LEU A 76 -9.79 16.01 -0.02
C LEU A 76 -8.92 14.84 0.38
N ALA A 77 -8.64 14.66 1.67
CA ALA A 77 -7.81 13.57 2.16
C ALA A 77 -8.34 12.99 3.48
N PHE A 78 -8.16 11.68 3.66
CA PHE A 78 -8.61 10.97 4.86
C PHE A 78 -7.55 10.02 5.40
N PHE A 79 -7.43 9.99 6.73
CA PHE A 79 -6.70 8.99 7.48
C PHE A 79 -7.39 8.73 8.82
N ALA A 80 -7.48 7.46 9.22
CA ALA A 80 -7.77 7.06 10.59
C ALA A 80 -7.00 5.79 10.95
N GLY A 81 -6.45 5.73 12.17
CA GLY A 81 -5.71 4.56 12.63
C GLY A 81 -4.87 4.81 13.86
N HIS A 82 -4.33 3.73 14.44
CA HIS A 82 -3.43 3.82 15.60
C HIS A 82 -2.12 4.53 15.26
N MET A 83 -1.56 5.22 16.25
CA MET A 83 -0.35 6.04 16.14
C MET A 83 0.93 5.20 16.23
N HIS A 84 1.04 4.23 15.34
CA HIS A 84 2.21 3.37 15.22
C HIS A 84 3.31 4.07 14.43
N GLY A 85 4.57 3.88 14.84
CA GLY A 85 5.75 4.43 14.17
C GLY A 85 5.86 5.96 14.23
N PRO A 86 6.84 6.55 13.54
CA PRO A 86 7.15 7.99 13.66
C PRO A 86 6.27 8.89 12.79
N VAL A 87 5.72 8.38 11.70
CA VAL A 87 5.05 9.19 10.66
C VAL A 87 3.63 9.58 11.05
N ARG A 88 2.84 8.65 11.63
CA ARG A 88 1.43 8.92 11.99
C ARG A 88 1.27 9.98 13.08
N PRO A 89 2.08 10.00 14.16
CA PRO A 89 2.05 11.10 15.12
C PRO A 89 2.41 12.45 14.49
N LYS A 90 3.38 12.48 13.55
CA LYS A 90 3.77 13.68 12.82
C LYS A 90 2.61 14.17 11.95
N LEU A 91 1.97 13.26 11.20
CA LEU A 91 0.80 13.57 10.37
C LEU A 91 -0.35 14.15 11.22
N LEU A 92 -0.65 13.53 12.36
CA LEU A 92 -1.69 13.98 13.28
C LEU A 92 -1.38 15.36 13.86
N LYS A 93 -0.12 15.59 14.28
CA LYS A 93 0.33 16.88 14.81
C LYS A 93 0.12 18.04 13.84
N TYR A 94 0.38 17.81 12.54
CA TYR A 94 0.26 18.88 11.54
C TYR A 94 -1.17 19.10 11.06
N TRP A 95 -2.02 18.07 11.00
CA TRP A 95 -3.28 18.15 10.25
C TRP A 95 -4.55 17.85 11.05
N ARG A 96 -4.44 17.33 12.28
CA ARG A 96 -5.63 17.09 13.10
C ARG A 96 -6.35 18.39 13.38
N ASP A 97 -7.64 18.44 13.04
CA ASP A 97 -8.54 19.57 13.27
C ASP A 97 -8.03 20.92 12.70
N LYS A 98 -7.15 20.88 11.69
CA LYS A 98 -6.60 22.08 11.04
C LYS A 98 -7.34 22.49 9.77
N ASP A 99 -8.01 21.55 9.11
CA ASP A 99 -8.63 21.76 7.81
C ASP A 99 -9.83 20.83 7.64
N GLU A 100 -11.01 21.37 7.36
CA GLU A 100 -12.24 20.59 7.20
C GLU A 100 -12.22 19.62 6.01
N SER A 101 -11.44 19.95 4.98
CA SER A 101 -11.28 19.11 3.79
C SER A 101 -10.31 17.95 4.02
N ILE A 102 -9.47 18.00 5.07
CA ILE A 102 -8.49 16.98 5.42
C ILE A 102 -8.87 16.35 6.77
N ARG A 103 -9.40 15.15 6.72
CA ARG A 103 -9.90 14.45 7.91
C ARG A 103 -8.87 13.44 8.42
N ILE A 104 -8.17 13.81 9.48
CA ILE A 104 -7.12 12.96 10.08
C ILE A 104 -7.46 12.68 11.53
N TYR A 105 -7.55 11.39 11.85
CA TYR A 105 -7.87 10.89 13.19
C TYR A 105 -6.79 9.92 13.66
N GLY A 106 -6.69 9.78 15.00
CA GLY A 106 -6.20 8.55 15.61
C GLY A 106 -7.17 7.39 15.32
N PRO A 107 -7.43 6.47 16.24
CA PRO A 107 -8.60 5.60 16.11
C PRO A 107 -9.83 6.44 15.81
N LEU A 108 -10.64 6.00 14.84
CA LEU A 108 -11.82 6.78 14.43
C LEU A 108 -12.78 6.95 15.62
N PRO A 109 -13.06 8.19 16.10
CA PRO A 109 -13.90 8.40 17.26
C PRO A 109 -15.31 7.86 17.05
N HIS A 110 -15.91 7.27 18.07
CA HIS A 110 -17.24 6.66 17.98
C HIS A 110 -18.32 7.67 17.50
N ARG A 111 -18.27 8.91 18.00
CA ARG A 111 -19.18 9.98 17.54
C ARG A 111 -19.08 10.26 16.04
N VAL A 112 -17.87 10.17 15.48
CA VAL A 112 -17.61 10.37 14.04
C VAL A 112 -18.08 9.16 13.26
N SER A 113 -17.76 7.94 13.73
CA SER A 113 -18.12 6.69 13.05
C SER A 113 -19.62 6.43 13.01
N LYS A 114 -20.41 6.98 13.96
CA LYS A 114 -21.88 6.97 13.91
C LYS A 114 -22.46 7.78 12.75
N VAL A 115 -21.82 8.88 12.40
CA VAL A 115 -22.26 9.75 11.28
C VAL A 115 -21.75 9.23 9.95
N MET A 116 -20.49 8.82 9.91
CA MET A 116 -19.82 8.29 8.72
C MET A 116 -18.83 7.21 9.10
N SER A 117 -19.06 5.98 8.67
CA SER A 117 -18.18 4.85 8.94
C SER A 117 -16.80 5.00 8.27
N TYR A 118 -15.82 4.22 8.71
CA TYR A 118 -14.50 4.21 8.09
C TYR A 118 -14.55 3.93 6.58
N PRO A 119 -15.27 2.88 6.09
CA PRO A 119 -15.42 2.67 4.65
C PRO A 119 -16.08 3.85 3.91
N GLU A 120 -17.07 4.50 4.52
CA GLU A 120 -17.71 5.65 3.90
C GLU A 120 -16.79 6.88 3.80
N HIS A 121 -15.91 7.08 4.78
CA HIS A 121 -14.85 8.09 4.65
C HIS A 121 -13.93 7.78 3.47
N MET A 122 -13.46 6.53 3.35
CA MET A 122 -12.62 6.09 2.23
C MET A 122 -13.32 6.32 0.87
N LYS A 123 -14.59 5.92 0.77
CA LYS A 123 -15.40 6.07 -0.46
C LYS A 123 -15.72 7.53 -0.80
N SER A 124 -15.73 8.42 0.18
CA SER A 124 -16.06 9.85 0.02
C SER A 124 -14.84 10.75 -0.08
N SER A 125 -13.63 10.19 0.01
CA SER A 125 -12.37 10.93 -0.07
C SER A 125 -11.77 10.85 -1.45
N LYS A 126 -11.15 11.93 -1.92
CA LYS A 126 -10.36 11.93 -3.15
C LYS A 126 -9.07 11.16 -2.96
N TYR A 127 -8.39 11.41 -1.85
CA TYR A 127 -7.10 10.84 -1.49
C TYR A 127 -7.21 10.11 -0.15
N CYS A 128 -6.66 8.90 -0.09
CA CYS A 128 -6.59 8.11 1.13
C CYS A 128 -5.14 8.01 1.58
N LEU A 129 -4.85 8.57 2.76
CA LEU A 129 -3.48 8.62 3.26
C LEU A 129 -3.05 7.26 3.81
N CYS A 130 -1.91 6.80 3.35
CA CYS A 130 -1.31 5.51 3.70
C CYS A 130 0.06 5.75 4.37
N PRO A 131 0.09 6.38 5.58
CA PRO A 131 1.33 6.60 6.28
C PRO A 131 1.86 5.28 6.84
N MET A 132 3.19 5.09 6.76
CA MET A 132 3.86 3.98 7.42
C MET A 132 3.51 3.96 8.92
N GLY A 133 3.57 2.75 9.48
CA GLY A 133 3.47 2.52 10.90
C GLY A 133 4.81 2.13 11.48
N TYR A 134 4.88 0.94 12.10
CA TYR A 134 6.15 0.30 12.43
C TYR A 134 6.86 -0.23 11.18
N GLU A 135 6.10 -0.58 10.16
CA GLU A 135 6.57 -1.04 8.87
C GLU A 135 6.25 0.01 7.80
N VAL A 136 7.06 0.05 6.72
CA VAL A 136 6.86 0.96 5.60
C VAL A 136 5.56 0.68 4.86
N ASN A 137 5.10 -0.58 4.85
CA ASN A 137 3.82 -0.96 4.27
C ASN A 137 2.64 -0.55 5.16
N SER A 138 1.50 -0.36 4.53
CA SER A 138 0.24 -0.09 5.22
C SER A 138 -0.91 -0.78 4.50
N PRO A 139 -1.76 -1.55 5.20
CA PRO A 139 -2.93 -2.18 4.60
C PRO A 139 -3.91 -1.18 3.98
N ARG A 140 -3.79 0.10 4.34
CA ARG A 140 -4.58 1.20 3.75
C ARG A 140 -4.33 1.39 2.26
N ILE A 141 -3.18 0.95 1.74
CA ILE A 141 -2.90 0.98 0.31
C ILE A 141 -3.91 0.10 -0.43
N VAL A 142 -4.08 -1.14 0.02
CA VAL A 142 -5.06 -2.07 -0.57
C VAL A 142 -6.49 -1.61 -0.31
N GLU A 143 -6.78 -1.09 0.89
CA GLU A 143 -8.10 -0.53 1.20
C GLU A 143 -8.44 0.68 0.32
N ALA A 144 -7.47 1.58 0.07
CA ALA A 144 -7.65 2.72 -0.82
C ALA A 144 -8.01 2.27 -2.24
N ILE A 145 -7.24 1.32 -2.79
CA ILE A 145 -7.52 0.72 -4.09
C ILE A 145 -8.90 0.08 -4.11
N TYR A 146 -9.25 -0.66 -3.05
CA TYR A 146 -10.54 -1.34 -2.92
C TYR A 146 -11.73 -0.38 -2.94
N TYR A 147 -11.60 0.80 -2.33
CA TYR A 147 -12.65 1.83 -2.28
C TYR A 147 -12.50 2.91 -3.36
N GLU A 148 -11.71 2.67 -4.40
CA GLU A 148 -11.47 3.61 -5.52
C GLU A 148 -11.00 5.00 -5.04
N CYS A 149 -10.27 5.04 -3.94
CA CYS A 149 -9.65 6.23 -3.40
C CYS A 149 -8.18 6.26 -3.83
N VAL A 150 -7.70 7.38 -4.36
CA VAL A 150 -6.29 7.47 -4.79
C VAL A 150 -5.37 7.36 -3.57
N PRO A 151 -4.51 6.32 -3.47
CA PRO A 151 -3.62 6.17 -2.33
C PRO A 151 -2.54 7.24 -2.31
N VAL A 152 -2.31 7.84 -1.14
CA VAL A 152 -1.19 8.73 -0.87
C VAL A 152 -0.23 8.02 0.08
N ILE A 153 0.89 7.59 -0.45
CA ILE A 153 1.89 6.80 0.27
C ILE A 153 2.84 7.77 0.97
N ILE A 154 2.95 7.64 2.30
CA ILE A 154 3.85 8.44 3.13
C ILE A 154 4.78 7.47 3.87
N ALA A 155 5.80 7.04 3.15
CA ALA A 155 6.80 6.11 3.63
C ALA A 155 8.05 6.28 2.76
N ASP A 156 9.10 6.84 3.33
CA ASP A 156 10.39 6.89 2.68
C ASP A 156 10.97 5.45 2.62
N ASN A 157 11.78 5.16 1.61
CA ASN A 157 12.43 3.86 1.41
C ASN A 157 11.52 2.64 1.20
N PHE A 158 10.24 2.83 0.87
CA PHE A 158 9.32 1.72 0.57
C PHE A 158 9.45 1.25 -0.87
N ALA A 159 9.87 0.01 -1.07
CA ALA A 159 9.77 -0.66 -2.36
C ALA A 159 8.31 -1.05 -2.60
N LEU A 160 7.63 -0.34 -3.51
CA LEU A 160 6.19 -0.51 -3.73
C LEU A 160 5.87 -1.88 -4.34
N PRO A 161 4.76 -2.53 -3.91
CA PRO A 161 4.37 -3.85 -4.41
C PRO A 161 4.20 -3.88 -5.93
N PHE A 162 4.72 -4.93 -6.56
CA PHE A 162 4.60 -5.15 -8.01
C PHE A 162 5.11 -3.99 -8.88
N SER A 163 6.09 -3.22 -8.39
CA SER A 163 6.64 -2.05 -9.11
C SER A 163 7.34 -2.43 -10.42
N GLU A 164 7.69 -3.69 -10.61
CA GLU A 164 8.24 -4.24 -11.84
C GLU A 164 7.22 -4.28 -13.00
N VAL A 165 5.90 -4.26 -12.68
CA VAL A 165 4.82 -4.31 -13.67
C VAL A 165 3.79 -3.18 -13.52
N LEU A 166 3.70 -2.56 -12.33
CA LEU A 166 2.74 -1.50 -12.05
C LEU A 166 3.43 -0.13 -12.00
N ASN A 167 2.96 0.78 -12.83
CA ASN A 167 3.38 2.18 -12.73
C ASN A 167 2.59 2.91 -11.64
N TRP A 168 3.12 2.93 -10.42
CA TRP A 168 2.49 3.55 -9.25
C TRP A 168 2.21 5.04 -9.44
N THR A 169 3.01 5.78 -10.22
CA THR A 169 2.77 7.20 -10.47
C THR A 169 1.50 7.47 -11.27
N ALA A 170 0.96 6.45 -11.94
CA ALA A 170 -0.26 6.55 -12.72
C ALA A 170 -1.54 6.45 -11.87
N PHE A 171 -1.46 5.99 -10.60
CA PHE A 171 -2.62 5.78 -9.75
C PHE A 171 -2.41 6.10 -8.26
N SER A 172 -1.22 6.58 -7.88
CA SER A 172 -0.92 6.96 -6.50
C SER A 172 -0.12 8.26 -6.43
N VAL A 173 -0.04 8.84 -5.25
CA VAL A 173 0.82 9.97 -4.92
C VAL A 173 1.80 9.51 -3.86
N VAL A 174 3.09 9.74 -4.08
CA VAL A 174 4.12 9.54 -3.05
C VAL A 174 4.45 10.89 -2.45
N VAL A 175 4.36 11.00 -1.12
CA VAL A 175 4.71 12.19 -0.36
C VAL A 175 5.81 11.83 0.62
N TYR A 176 6.95 12.52 0.56
CA TYR A 176 8.02 12.30 1.50
C TYR A 176 7.61 12.72 2.91
N GLU A 177 8.15 12.07 3.92
CA GLU A 177 7.84 12.36 5.32
C GLU A 177 8.15 13.80 5.72
N LYS A 178 9.17 14.40 5.12
CA LYS A 178 9.52 15.82 5.31
C LYS A 178 8.47 16.78 4.75
N ASP A 179 7.71 16.35 3.74
CA ASP A 179 6.71 17.16 3.02
C ASP A 179 5.30 17.05 3.62
N ILE A 180 5.11 16.32 4.72
CA ILE A 180 3.84 16.26 5.45
C ILE A 180 3.24 17.66 5.72
N PRO A 181 4.01 18.69 6.11
CA PRO A 181 3.45 20.03 6.31
C PRO A 181 2.84 20.65 5.05
N ARG A 182 3.31 20.25 3.86
CA ARG A 182 2.86 20.75 2.56
C ARG A 182 1.82 19.85 1.88
N LEU A 183 1.31 18.83 2.60
CA LEU A 183 0.42 17.82 2.05
C LEU A 183 -0.75 18.40 1.25
N LYS A 184 -1.45 19.42 1.78
CA LYS A 184 -2.58 20.05 1.10
C LYS A 184 -2.17 20.71 -0.21
N GLU A 185 -1.07 21.44 -0.21
CA GLU A 185 -0.51 22.09 -1.39
C GLU A 185 -0.21 21.07 -2.48
N ILE A 186 0.48 19.98 -2.12
CA ILE A 186 0.82 18.88 -3.03
C ILE A 186 -0.44 18.26 -3.64
N LEU A 187 -1.45 17.96 -2.83
CA LEU A 187 -2.68 17.33 -3.34
C LEU A 187 -3.52 18.29 -4.20
N LEU A 188 -3.55 19.57 -3.90
CA LEU A 188 -4.27 20.58 -4.68
C LEU A 188 -3.54 20.97 -5.96
N SER A 189 -2.21 20.79 -6.03
CA SER A 189 -1.44 21.02 -7.27
C SER A 189 -1.73 20.00 -8.37
N ILE A 190 -2.39 18.87 -8.04
CA ILE A 190 -2.75 17.84 -9.01
C ILE A 190 -3.98 18.29 -9.80
N PRO A 191 -3.87 18.53 -11.12
CA PRO A 191 -5.00 18.97 -11.92
C PRO A 191 -6.14 17.95 -11.90
N LEU A 192 -7.38 18.41 -11.96
CA LEU A 192 -8.58 17.56 -11.92
C LEU A 192 -8.52 16.42 -12.95
N ARG A 193 -8.08 16.70 -14.18
CA ARG A 193 -7.94 15.70 -15.23
C ARG A 193 -6.96 14.58 -14.83
N ARG A 194 -5.84 14.93 -14.20
CA ARG A 194 -4.87 13.95 -13.70
C ARG A 194 -5.45 13.12 -12.57
N TYR A 195 -6.10 13.76 -11.61
CA TYR A 195 -6.79 13.06 -10.52
C TYR A 195 -7.83 12.05 -11.05
N GLN A 196 -8.66 12.47 -12.03
CA GLN A 196 -9.64 11.58 -12.66
C GLN A 196 -8.98 10.38 -13.34
N ALA A 197 -7.88 10.60 -14.06
CA ALA A 197 -7.10 9.52 -14.65
C ALA A 197 -6.56 8.56 -13.58
N MET A 198 -6.00 9.09 -12.49
CA MET A 198 -5.50 8.27 -11.37
C MET A 198 -6.62 7.43 -10.76
N GLN A 199 -7.79 8.01 -10.50
CA GLN A 199 -8.93 7.30 -9.91
C GLN A 199 -9.47 6.21 -10.85
N ASN A 200 -9.51 6.44 -12.16
CA ASN A 200 -9.86 5.43 -13.14
C ASN A 200 -8.83 4.28 -13.17
N ASN A 201 -7.54 4.60 -13.08
CA ASN A 201 -6.49 3.59 -13.01
C ASN A 201 -6.61 2.75 -11.73
N VAL A 202 -6.88 3.38 -10.56
CA VAL A 202 -7.15 2.66 -9.32
C VAL A 202 -8.27 1.64 -9.52
N LYS A 203 -9.36 2.03 -10.16
CA LYS A 203 -10.50 1.13 -10.46
C LYS A 203 -10.10 -0.05 -11.35
N MET A 204 -9.31 0.20 -12.39
CA MET A 204 -8.84 -0.87 -13.29
C MET A 204 -7.91 -1.87 -12.60
N LEU A 205 -7.12 -1.38 -11.62
CA LEU A 205 -6.13 -2.18 -10.92
C LEU A 205 -6.69 -3.00 -9.76
N GLN A 206 -7.93 -2.78 -9.32
CA GLN A 206 -8.52 -3.45 -8.16
C GLN A 206 -8.33 -4.96 -8.19
N LYS A 207 -8.55 -5.61 -9.35
CA LYS A 207 -8.43 -7.06 -9.50
C LYS A 207 -7.06 -7.62 -9.08
N HIS A 208 -5.99 -6.84 -9.25
CA HIS A 208 -4.62 -7.25 -8.92
C HIS A 208 -4.34 -7.25 -7.41
N PHE A 209 -5.22 -6.64 -6.61
CA PHE A 209 -5.12 -6.53 -5.15
C PHE A 209 -6.20 -7.31 -4.41
N ILE A 210 -7.02 -8.07 -5.13
CA ILE A 210 -8.09 -8.89 -4.55
C ILE A 210 -7.59 -10.33 -4.38
N TRP A 211 -7.77 -10.86 -3.17
CA TRP A 211 -7.52 -12.26 -2.84
C TRP A 211 -8.84 -13.05 -2.97
N ASN A 212 -8.93 -13.93 -3.96
CA ASN A 212 -10.07 -14.82 -4.16
C ASN A 212 -9.84 -16.16 -3.47
N SER A 213 -10.91 -16.86 -3.05
CA SER A 213 -10.83 -18.23 -2.51
C SER A 213 -10.36 -19.23 -3.55
N THR A 214 -10.77 -19.03 -4.80
CA THR A 214 -10.24 -19.73 -5.98
C THR A 214 -9.54 -18.70 -6.85
N PRO A 215 -8.27 -18.89 -7.17
CA PRO A 215 -7.51 -17.92 -7.97
C PRO A 215 -8.19 -17.62 -9.31
N THR A 216 -8.31 -16.35 -9.63
CA THR A 216 -8.83 -15.86 -10.90
C THR A 216 -7.72 -15.15 -11.68
N ARG A 217 -7.82 -15.14 -13.00
CA ARG A 217 -6.77 -14.60 -13.86
C ARG A 217 -6.39 -13.16 -13.48
N TYR A 218 -5.10 -12.95 -13.19
CA TYR A 218 -4.49 -11.67 -12.80
C TYR A 218 -4.94 -11.12 -11.43
N ASP A 219 -5.48 -11.94 -10.55
CA ASP A 219 -5.72 -11.55 -9.16
C ASP A 219 -4.41 -11.51 -8.34
N LEU A 220 -4.52 -11.21 -7.06
CA LEU A 220 -3.36 -11.07 -6.17
C LEU A 220 -2.47 -12.31 -6.16
N PHE A 221 -3.05 -13.52 -6.23
CA PHE A 221 -2.28 -14.77 -6.29
C PHE A 221 -1.39 -14.82 -7.54
N HIS A 222 -1.95 -14.51 -8.72
CA HIS A 222 -1.19 -14.50 -9.96
C HIS A 222 -0.13 -13.38 -9.99
N MET A 223 -0.42 -12.22 -9.41
CA MET A 223 0.56 -11.13 -9.30
C MET A 223 1.75 -11.54 -8.45
N ILE A 224 1.53 -12.21 -7.32
CA ILE A 224 2.60 -12.72 -6.47
C ILE A 224 3.46 -13.73 -7.23
N LEU A 225 2.85 -14.71 -7.89
CA LEU A 225 3.58 -15.71 -8.68
C LEU A 225 4.39 -15.06 -9.81
N HIS A 226 3.81 -14.09 -10.50
CA HIS A 226 4.49 -13.35 -11.56
C HIS A 226 5.73 -12.63 -11.03
N SER A 227 5.61 -11.90 -9.92
CA SER A 227 6.72 -11.15 -9.33
C SER A 227 7.87 -12.07 -8.88
N ILE A 228 7.53 -13.22 -8.28
CA ILE A 228 8.52 -14.22 -7.88
C ILE A 228 9.24 -14.80 -9.13
N TRP A 229 8.47 -15.12 -10.17
CA TRP A 229 9.02 -15.63 -11.41
C TRP A 229 9.92 -14.60 -12.10
N PHE A 230 9.48 -13.35 -12.18
CA PHE A 230 10.25 -12.26 -12.75
C PHE A 230 11.58 -12.05 -12.00
N SER A 231 11.54 -11.99 -10.68
CA SER A 231 12.75 -11.93 -9.85
C SER A 231 13.69 -13.11 -10.11
N ARG A 232 13.15 -14.33 -10.26
CA ARG A 232 13.95 -15.52 -10.58
C ARG A 232 14.65 -15.44 -11.93
N LEU A 233 13.96 -14.94 -12.96
CA LEU A 233 14.55 -14.76 -14.29
C LEU A 233 15.70 -13.75 -14.27
N ASN A 234 15.52 -12.62 -13.58
CA ASN A 234 16.57 -11.60 -13.45
C ASN A 234 17.85 -12.17 -12.81
N GLN A 235 17.72 -13.03 -11.80
CA GLN A 235 18.88 -13.67 -11.17
C GLN A 235 19.63 -14.64 -12.11
N ILE A 236 18.91 -15.33 -12.99
CA ILE A 236 19.53 -16.26 -13.97
C ILE A 236 20.31 -15.46 -15.00
N GLN A 237 19.76 -14.34 -15.50
CA GLN A 237 20.45 -13.49 -16.48
C GLN A 237 21.74 -12.88 -15.93
N VAL A 238 21.71 -12.38 -14.68
CA VAL A 238 22.90 -11.79 -14.04
C VAL A 238 24.01 -12.83 -13.85
N SER A 239 23.66 -14.07 -13.49
CA SER A 239 24.64 -15.15 -13.30
C SER A 239 25.24 -15.71 -14.60
N GLN A 240 24.73 -15.33 -15.77
CA GLN A 240 25.28 -15.70 -17.08
C GLN A 240 26.24 -14.65 -17.65
N ILE A 241 26.24 -13.43 -17.11
CA ILE A 241 27.06 -12.29 -17.57
C ILE A 241 28.30 -12.12 -16.67
N SER A 242 28.31 -12.71 -15.49
CA SER A 242 29.43 -12.73 -14.54
C SER A 242 30.29 -13.97 -14.71
#